data_7d38734bc5480ebb8f872c4f8f072171
#
_entry.id   7d38734bc5480ebb8f872c4f8f072171
#
_cell.length_a   1.000
_cell.length_b   1.000
_cell.length_c   1.000
_cell.angle_alpha   90.00
_cell.angle_beta   90.00
_cell.angle_gamma   90.00
#
_symmetry.space_group_name_H-M   'P 1'
#
loop_
_entity.id
_entity.type
_entity.pdbx_description
1 polymer ?
#
loop_
_entity_poly.entity_id
_entity_poly.type
_entity_poly.pdbx_seq_one_letter_code
_entity_poly.pdbx_strand_id
1 'polypeptide(L)'
;MDFLTSIKERAKKNKKTIVLPEAYERRTLDAADMILKEDIADLILIGNKDKILEAGKGCNLDGATIIDPENYERMDEVVAAFCEARKSKGLTPEEALKTVKADYTYFGVLLVKIGVADGMVSGAIHSTADTLRPALQILKTAPGTELV
;
A
#
# COMPACT_ATOMS: atom_id res chain seq x y z
N MET A 1 1.61 23.07 21.81
CA MET A 1 1.20 22.01 20.87
C MET A 1 2.10 20.80 21.12
N ASP A 2 1.52 19.67 21.39
CA ASP A 2 2.31 18.46 21.60
C ASP A 2 2.88 17.92 20.26
N PHE A 3 3.81 16.98 20.38
CA PHE A 3 4.55 16.43 19.22
C PHE A 3 3.62 15.76 18.19
N LEU A 4 2.67 14.96 18.64
CA LEU A 4 1.73 14.26 17.74
C LEU A 4 0.84 15.23 16.98
N THR A 5 0.31 16.23 17.66
CA THR A 5 -0.49 17.29 17.03
C THR A 5 0.34 18.03 15.97
N SER A 6 1.60 18.35 16.28
CA SER A 6 2.51 18.99 15.33
C SER A 6 2.71 18.15 14.05
N ILE A 7 2.92 16.84 14.20
CA ILE A 7 3.06 15.92 13.05
C ILE A 7 1.79 15.87 12.22
N LYS A 8 0.62 15.74 12.86
CA LYS A 8 -0.67 15.70 12.17
C LYS A 8 -0.94 16.99 11.38
N GLU A 9 -0.67 18.14 11.97
CA GLU A 9 -0.82 19.43 11.28
C GLU A 9 0.14 19.59 10.08
N ARG A 10 1.34 19.03 10.16
CA ARG A 10 2.27 18.99 9.03
C ARG A 10 1.76 18.06 7.93
N ALA A 11 1.23 16.90 8.29
CA ALA A 11 0.65 15.94 7.35
C ALA A 11 -0.52 16.55 6.58
N LYS A 12 -1.44 17.24 7.26
CA LYS A 12 -2.57 17.94 6.64
C LYS A 12 -2.14 18.98 5.60
N LYS A 13 -1.05 19.71 5.87
CA LYS A 13 -0.53 20.74 4.95
C LYS A 13 0.13 20.17 3.70
N ASN A 14 0.57 18.92 3.74
CA ASN A 14 1.20 18.22 2.63
C ASN A 14 0.73 16.78 2.59
N LYS A 15 -0.58 16.64 2.40
CA LYS A 15 -1.26 15.35 2.44
C LYS A 15 -0.70 14.37 1.42
N LYS A 16 -0.42 13.16 1.86
CA LYS A 16 0.14 12.08 1.04
C LYS A 16 -0.86 10.95 0.88
N THR A 17 -0.73 10.23 -0.21
CA THR A 17 -1.51 9.02 -0.47
C THR A 17 -0.77 7.81 0.07
N ILE A 18 -1.37 7.12 1.02
CA ILE A 18 -0.80 5.96 1.72
C ILE A 18 -1.60 4.70 1.39
N VAL A 19 -0.88 3.66 0.99
CA VAL A 19 -1.47 2.34 0.76
C VAL A 19 -1.53 1.56 2.07
N LEU A 20 -2.68 0.96 2.36
CA LEU A 20 -2.90 0.00 3.43
C LEU A 20 -3.27 -1.36 2.81
N PRO A 21 -2.30 -2.29 2.63
CA PRO A 21 -2.55 -3.53 1.90
C PRO A 21 -3.31 -4.57 2.72
N GLU A 22 -3.37 -4.42 4.03
CA GLU A 22 -4.01 -5.35 4.95
C GLU A 22 -5.46 -4.93 5.26
N ALA A 23 -6.23 -4.62 4.21
CA ALA A 23 -7.55 -4.01 4.33
C ALA A 23 -8.69 -4.97 4.72
N TYR A 24 -8.37 -6.21 5.07
CA TYR A 24 -9.31 -7.14 5.70
C TYR A 24 -9.09 -7.26 7.23
N GLU A 25 -8.05 -6.62 7.73
CA GLU A 25 -7.72 -6.58 9.16
C GLU A 25 -8.48 -5.44 9.85
N ARG A 26 -9.25 -5.77 10.87
CA ARG A 26 -10.11 -4.80 11.57
C ARG A 26 -9.33 -3.61 12.12
N ARG A 27 -8.16 -3.82 12.72
CA ARG A 27 -7.34 -2.73 13.26
C ARG A 27 -6.88 -1.75 12.18
N THR A 28 -6.60 -2.25 10.98
CA THR A 28 -6.26 -1.42 9.81
C THR A 28 -7.44 -0.56 9.40
N LEU A 29 -8.64 -1.11 9.40
CA LEU A 29 -9.86 -0.39 9.02
C LEU A 29 -10.31 0.63 10.08
N ASP A 30 -10.14 0.31 11.36
CA ASP A 30 -10.34 1.28 12.46
C ASP A 30 -9.36 2.46 12.32
N ALA A 31 -8.09 2.18 12.00
CA ALA A 31 -7.09 3.22 11.74
C ALA A 31 -7.45 4.04 10.50
N ALA A 32 -7.93 3.41 9.44
CA ALA A 32 -8.36 4.10 8.21
C ALA A 32 -9.50 5.08 8.49
N ASP A 33 -10.53 4.68 9.26
CA ASP A 33 -11.62 5.56 9.69
C ASP A 33 -11.08 6.79 10.43
N MET A 34 -10.18 6.59 11.38
CA MET A 34 -9.56 7.68 12.14
C MET A 34 -8.74 8.63 11.24
N ILE A 35 -7.94 8.09 10.32
CA ILE A 35 -7.11 8.87 9.40
C ILE A 35 -7.98 9.72 8.48
N LEU A 36 -9.04 9.15 7.92
CA LEU A 36 -9.97 9.85 7.04
C LEU A 36 -10.74 10.94 7.81
N LYS A 37 -11.19 10.65 9.03
CA LYS A 37 -11.88 11.61 9.88
C LYS A 37 -11.00 12.81 10.27
N GLU A 38 -9.71 12.54 10.54
CA GLU A 38 -8.75 13.59 10.87
C GLU A 38 -8.16 14.28 9.63
N ASP A 39 -8.39 13.76 8.43
CA ASP A 39 -7.93 14.30 7.15
C ASP A 39 -6.40 14.47 7.06
N ILE A 40 -5.66 13.50 7.58
CA ILE A 40 -4.20 13.54 7.64
C ILE A 40 -3.50 12.85 6.47
N ALA A 41 -4.19 11.98 5.75
CA ALA A 41 -3.70 11.30 4.54
C ALA A 41 -4.86 10.90 3.64
N ASP A 42 -4.57 10.77 2.34
CA ASP A 42 -5.44 10.05 1.41
C ASP A 42 -5.08 8.56 1.49
N LEU A 43 -6.08 7.68 1.43
CA LEU A 43 -5.88 6.25 1.62
C LEU A 43 -6.25 5.45 0.37
N ILE A 44 -5.41 4.45 0.07
CA ILE A 44 -5.72 3.35 -0.83
C ILE A 44 -5.81 2.07 -0.02
N LEU A 45 -6.97 1.41 -0.07
CA LEU A 45 -7.21 0.10 0.53
C LEU A 45 -7.19 -0.95 -0.58
N ILE A 46 -6.41 -2.02 -0.41
CA ILE A 46 -6.27 -3.06 -1.42
C ILE A 46 -7.16 -4.24 -1.10
N GLY A 47 -7.97 -4.64 -2.07
CA GLY A 47 -8.79 -5.82 -1.99
C GLY A 47 -10.17 -5.65 -2.62
N ASN A 48 -10.98 -6.69 -2.51
CA ASN A 48 -12.36 -6.68 -2.98
C ASN A 48 -13.21 -5.73 -2.13
N LYS A 49 -13.91 -4.82 -2.78
CA LYS A 49 -14.69 -3.76 -2.14
C LYS A 49 -15.71 -4.29 -1.13
N ASP A 50 -16.49 -5.29 -1.53
CA ASP A 50 -17.55 -5.82 -0.66
C ASP A 50 -16.97 -6.49 0.59
N LYS A 51 -15.86 -7.21 0.44
CA LYS A 51 -15.16 -7.83 1.57
C LYS A 51 -14.55 -6.80 2.51
N ILE A 52 -13.99 -5.70 1.98
CA ILE A 52 -13.44 -4.60 2.80
C ILE A 52 -14.56 -3.94 3.58
N LEU A 53 -15.68 -3.61 2.94
CA LEU A 53 -16.83 -2.98 3.61
C LEU A 53 -17.45 -3.88 4.67
N GLU A 54 -17.51 -5.18 4.43
CA GLU A 54 -17.99 -6.14 5.43
C GLU A 54 -17.04 -6.22 6.64
N ALA A 55 -15.72 -6.33 6.39
CA ALA A 55 -14.71 -6.34 7.46
C ALA A 55 -14.68 -5.03 8.24
N GLY A 56 -14.96 -3.91 7.59
CA GLY A 56 -15.01 -2.56 8.15
C GLY A 56 -16.37 -2.11 8.62
N LYS A 57 -17.29 -3.01 8.85
CA LYS A 57 -18.64 -2.67 9.30
C LYS A 57 -18.62 -1.77 10.54
N GLY A 58 -19.23 -0.60 10.45
CA GLY A 58 -19.19 0.43 11.50
C GLY A 58 -18.11 1.49 11.33
N CYS A 59 -17.13 1.29 10.43
CA CYS A 59 -16.17 2.31 10.03
C CYS A 59 -16.72 3.17 8.89
N ASN A 60 -16.37 4.44 8.85
CA ASN A 60 -16.61 5.29 7.69
C ASN A 60 -15.38 5.29 6.78
N LEU A 61 -15.46 4.54 5.67
CA LEU A 61 -14.38 4.39 4.69
C LEU A 61 -14.66 5.17 3.38
N ASP A 62 -15.66 6.04 3.36
CA ASP A 62 -16.13 6.72 2.13
C ASP A 62 -15.07 7.57 1.44
N GLY A 63 -14.13 8.11 2.18
CA GLY A 63 -13.02 8.89 1.63
C GLY A 63 -11.85 8.07 1.08
N ALA A 64 -11.82 6.75 1.27
CA ALA A 64 -10.76 5.89 0.80
C ALA A 64 -10.99 5.45 -0.66
N THR A 65 -9.90 5.32 -1.42
CA THR A 65 -9.89 4.64 -2.71
C THR A 65 -9.70 3.14 -2.47
N ILE A 66 -10.56 2.30 -3.03
CA ILE A 66 -10.43 0.84 -2.95
C ILE A 66 -9.96 0.33 -4.31
N ILE A 67 -8.85 -0.40 -4.33
CA ILE A 67 -8.29 -1.02 -5.54
C ILE A 67 -8.30 -2.54 -5.37
N ASP A 68 -9.04 -3.19 -6.25
CA ASP A 68 -9.05 -4.66 -6.34
C ASP A 68 -8.06 -5.11 -7.41
N PRO A 69 -6.98 -5.85 -7.03
CA PRO A 69 -6.01 -6.35 -8.00
C PRO A 69 -6.59 -7.24 -9.10
N GLU A 70 -7.77 -7.83 -8.87
CA GLU A 70 -8.44 -8.65 -9.90
C GLU A 70 -9.00 -7.79 -11.05
N ASN A 71 -9.31 -6.51 -10.81
CA ASN A 71 -9.98 -5.63 -11.75
C ASN A 71 -9.28 -4.28 -11.92
N TYR A 72 -7.96 -4.22 -11.67
CA TYR A 72 -7.23 -2.96 -11.76
C TYR A 72 -6.86 -2.61 -13.21
N GLU A 73 -7.34 -1.47 -13.70
CA GLU A 73 -7.16 -1.01 -15.08
C GLU A 73 -5.70 -0.79 -15.51
N ARG A 74 -4.82 -0.44 -14.55
CA ARG A 74 -3.38 -0.22 -14.79
C ARG A 74 -2.53 -1.43 -14.42
N MET A 75 -3.10 -2.64 -14.41
CA MET A 75 -2.37 -3.86 -14.05
C MET A 75 -1.16 -4.10 -14.97
N ASP A 76 -1.24 -3.75 -16.24
CA ASP A 76 -0.12 -3.90 -17.19
C ASP A 76 1.10 -3.06 -16.76
N GLU A 77 0.89 -1.85 -16.25
CA GLU A 77 1.97 -1.00 -15.71
C GLU A 77 2.57 -1.60 -14.45
N VAL A 78 1.75 -2.17 -13.57
CA VAL A 78 2.20 -2.85 -12.34
C VAL A 78 3.09 -4.04 -12.69
N VAL A 79 2.64 -4.89 -13.60
CA VAL A 79 3.38 -6.06 -14.07
C VAL A 79 4.69 -5.65 -14.74
N ALA A 80 4.67 -4.65 -15.62
CA ALA A 80 5.87 -4.14 -16.30
C ALA A 80 6.90 -3.58 -15.31
N ALA A 81 6.46 -2.82 -14.31
CA ALA A 81 7.34 -2.28 -13.26
C ALA A 81 7.97 -3.39 -12.42
N PHE A 82 7.21 -4.44 -12.10
CA PHE A 82 7.72 -5.59 -11.36
C PHE A 82 8.75 -6.38 -12.16
N CYS A 83 8.46 -6.66 -13.43
CA CYS A 83 9.40 -7.33 -14.31
C CYS A 83 10.70 -6.52 -14.48
N GLU A 84 10.62 -5.21 -14.65
CA GLU A 84 11.81 -4.34 -14.73
C GLU A 84 12.63 -4.34 -13.44
N ALA A 85 11.97 -4.25 -12.28
CA ALA A 85 12.65 -4.28 -10.98
C ALA A 85 13.38 -5.62 -10.72
N ARG A 86 12.88 -6.72 -11.30
CA ARG A 86 13.39 -8.09 -11.11
C ARG A 86 13.99 -8.71 -12.37
N LYS A 87 14.32 -7.89 -13.38
CA LYS A 87 14.84 -8.40 -14.66
C LYS A 87 16.11 -9.26 -14.51
N SER A 88 16.99 -8.93 -13.58
CA SER A 88 18.20 -9.71 -13.28
C SER A 88 17.89 -11.11 -12.72
N LYS A 89 16.70 -11.33 -12.23
CA LYS A 89 16.20 -12.62 -11.71
C LYS A 89 15.30 -13.35 -12.69
N GLY A 90 15.05 -12.79 -13.87
CA GLY A 90 14.27 -13.42 -14.92
C GLY A 90 12.77 -13.52 -14.62
N LEU A 91 12.21 -12.61 -13.82
CA LEU A 91 10.78 -12.61 -13.51
C LEU A 91 9.95 -12.44 -14.78
N THR A 92 9.07 -13.41 -15.05
CA THR A 92 8.15 -13.34 -16.20
C THR A 92 6.89 -12.54 -15.87
N PRO A 93 6.21 -11.97 -16.90
CA PRO A 93 4.93 -11.27 -16.69
C PRO A 93 3.85 -12.13 -16.02
N GLU A 94 3.80 -13.42 -16.34
CA GLU A 94 2.85 -14.36 -15.75
C GLU A 94 3.10 -14.56 -14.24
N GLU A 95 4.38 -14.76 -13.87
CA GLU A 95 4.79 -14.88 -12.47
C GLU A 95 4.54 -13.57 -11.69
N ALA A 96 4.84 -12.43 -12.32
CA ALA A 96 4.57 -11.12 -11.74
C ALA A 96 3.08 -10.92 -11.46
N LEU A 97 2.22 -11.17 -12.45
CA LEU A 97 0.77 -11.07 -12.31
C LEU A 97 0.24 -11.98 -11.20
N LYS A 98 0.70 -13.23 -11.17
CA LYS A 98 0.31 -14.18 -10.13
C LYS A 98 0.70 -13.69 -8.74
N THR A 99 1.91 -13.17 -8.59
CA THR A 99 2.43 -12.67 -7.31
C THR A 99 1.60 -11.49 -6.80
N VAL A 100 1.35 -10.49 -7.63
CA VAL A 100 0.64 -9.26 -7.20
C VAL A 100 -0.83 -9.53 -6.86
N LYS A 101 -1.45 -10.52 -7.46
CA LYS A 101 -2.81 -10.96 -7.11
C LYS A 101 -2.86 -11.78 -5.83
N ALA A 102 -1.81 -12.53 -5.54
CA ALA A 102 -1.73 -13.39 -4.35
C ALA A 102 -1.21 -12.64 -3.11
N ASP A 103 -0.38 -11.62 -3.28
CA ASP A 103 0.26 -10.89 -2.19
C ASP A 103 0.08 -9.38 -2.38
N TYR A 104 -0.82 -8.81 -1.60
CA TYR A 104 -1.17 -7.38 -1.68
C TYR A 104 -0.07 -6.45 -1.18
N THR A 105 0.91 -6.96 -0.43
CA THR A 105 2.09 -6.18 -0.05
C THR A 105 2.95 -5.88 -1.28
N TYR A 106 3.16 -6.85 -2.18
CA TYR A 106 3.80 -6.62 -3.47
C TYR A 106 3.01 -5.63 -4.33
N PHE A 107 1.72 -5.81 -4.43
CA PHE A 107 0.86 -4.91 -5.19
C PHE A 107 0.93 -3.47 -4.65
N GLY A 108 0.85 -3.29 -3.33
CA GLY A 108 0.94 -1.98 -2.68
C GLY A 108 2.28 -1.28 -2.92
N VAL A 109 3.40 -2.01 -2.80
CA VAL A 109 4.75 -1.48 -3.10
C VAL A 109 4.86 -1.05 -4.57
N LEU A 110 4.25 -1.80 -5.48
CA LEU A 110 4.24 -1.46 -6.91
C LEU A 110 3.38 -0.24 -7.21
N LEU A 111 2.28 -0.01 -6.50
CA LEU A 111 1.52 1.25 -6.60
C LEU A 111 2.37 2.46 -6.21
N VAL A 112 3.22 2.30 -5.20
CA VAL A 112 4.21 3.34 -4.84
C VAL A 112 5.25 3.50 -5.96
N LYS A 113 5.76 2.41 -6.50
CA LYS A 113 6.77 2.43 -7.57
C LYS A 113 6.30 3.14 -8.84
N ILE A 114 5.06 2.94 -9.24
CA ILE A 114 4.48 3.59 -10.45
C ILE A 114 3.87 4.97 -10.17
N GLY A 115 3.98 5.49 -8.96
CA GLY A 115 3.56 6.84 -8.61
C GLY A 115 2.07 7.02 -8.30
N VAL A 116 1.32 5.94 -8.13
CA VAL A 116 -0.10 5.99 -7.71
C VAL A 116 -0.24 6.37 -6.25
N ALA A 117 0.72 5.96 -5.43
CA ALA A 117 0.79 6.29 -4.01
C ALA A 117 2.18 6.84 -3.64
N ASP A 118 2.25 7.54 -2.51
CA ASP A 118 3.48 8.11 -1.96
C ASP A 118 4.19 7.16 -1.00
N GLY A 119 3.45 6.28 -0.36
CA GLY A 119 4.00 5.32 0.61
C GLY A 119 3.01 4.23 0.97
N MET A 120 3.49 3.27 1.74
CA MET A 120 2.70 2.13 2.23
C MET A 120 2.97 1.90 3.71
N VAL A 121 1.94 1.59 4.47
CA VAL A 121 2.05 1.14 5.87
C VAL A 121 1.46 -0.26 5.98
N SER A 122 2.26 -1.20 6.48
CA SER A 122 1.90 -2.61 6.63
C SER A 122 2.52 -3.18 7.90
N GLY A 123 2.15 -4.40 8.26
CA GLY A 123 2.70 -5.13 9.40
C GLY A 123 1.68 -5.47 10.50
N ALA A 124 0.38 -5.21 10.27
CA ALA A 124 -0.66 -5.60 11.22
C ALA A 124 -0.81 -7.14 11.30
N ILE A 125 -0.66 -7.83 10.17
CA ILE A 125 -0.74 -9.29 10.07
C ILE A 125 0.45 -9.94 9.36
N HIS A 126 1.27 -9.15 8.65
CA HIS A 126 2.49 -9.63 8.01
C HIS A 126 3.69 -9.52 8.95
N SER A 127 4.65 -10.43 8.80
CA SER A 127 5.95 -10.33 9.47
C SER A 127 6.75 -9.13 8.96
N THR A 128 7.76 -8.71 9.71
CA THR A 128 8.71 -7.69 9.26
C THR A 128 9.35 -8.08 7.91
N ALA A 129 9.76 -9.35 7.78
CA ALA A 129 10.37 -9.86 6.55
C ALA A 129 9.40 -9.78 5.35
N ASP A 130 8.13 -10.15 5.53
CA ASP A 130 7.14 -10.14 4.46
C ASP A 130 6.74 -8.72 4.05
N THR A 131 6.82 -7.76 4.95
CA THR A 131 6.61 -6.34 4.66
C THR A 131 7.81 -5.71 3.95
N LEU A 132 9.03 -5.97 4.42
CA LEU A 132 10.24 -5.35 3.88
C LEU A 132 10.73 -5.98 2.57
N ARG A 133 10.53 -7.28 2.38
CA ARG A 133 11.01 -7.98 1.17
C ARG A 133 10.52 -7.35 -0.13
N PRO A 134 9.23 -7.06 -0.32
CA PRO A 134 8.75 -6.37 -1.51
C PRO A 134 9.37 -4.99 -1.70
N ALA A 135 9.49 -4.21 -0.62
CA ALA A 135 10.08 -2.88 -0.68
C ALA A 135 11.55 -2.92 -1.11
N LEU A 136 12.34 -3.83 -0.53
CA LEU A 136 13.76 -3.99 -0.88
C LEU A 136 13.95 -4.51 -2.31
N GLN A 137 13.07 -5.37 -2.78
CA GLN A 137 13.15 -5.93 -4.14
C GLN A 137 12.75 -4.93 -5.22
N ILE A 138 11.81 -4.03 -4.96
CA ILE A 138 11.15 -3.18 -5.95
C ILE A 138 11.58 -1.71 -5.82
N LEU A 139 11.47 -1.13 -4.64
CA LEU A 139 11.85 0.27 -4.38
C LEU A 139 13.35 0.41 -4.15
N LYS A 140 13.94 -0.60 -3.53
CA LYS A 140 15.35 -0.61 -3.11
C LYS A 140 15.63 0.48 -2.06
N THR A 141 16.90 0.67 -1.70
CA THR A 141 17.32 1.74 -0.80
C THR A 141 17.50 3.05 -1.55
N ALA A 142 17.43 4.18 -0.83
CA ALA A 142 17.77 5.48 -1.39
C ALA A 142 19.24 5.49 -1.86
N PRO A 143 19.61 6.29 -2.88
CA PRO A 143 20.99 6.41 -3.33
C PRO A 143 21.94 6.75 -2.17
N GLY A 144 23.03 6.02 -2.05
CA GLY A 144 24.03 6.20 -0.97
C GLY A 144 23.66 5.58 0.38
N THR A 145 22.52 4.91 0.48
CA THR A 145 22.11 4.19 1.69
C THR A 145 22.39 2.69 1.54
N GLU A 146 23.15 2.14 2.46
CA GLU A 146 23.42 0.71 2.52
C GLU A 146 22.35 -0.02 3.35
N LEU A 147 22.12 -1.30 3.03
CA LEU A 147 21.32 -2.19 3.86
C LEU A 147 22.10 -2.53 5.13
N VAL A 148 21.43 -2.45 6.25
CA VAL A 148 21.99 -2.85 7.56
C VAL A 148 21.76 -4.34 7.78
#